data_f8fdbed79bf6bcf52b77a1f1fb2693bc
#
_entry.id   f8fdbed79bf6bcf52b77a1f1fb2693bc
#
_cell.length_a   1.000
_cell.length_b   1.000
_cell.length_c   1.000
_cell.angle_alpha   90.00
_cell.angle_beta   90.00
_cell.angle_gamma   90.00
#
_symmetry.space_group_name_H-M   'P 1'
#
loop_
_entity.id
_entity.type
_entity.pdbx_description
1 polymer ?
#
loop_
_entity_poly.entity_id
_entity_poly.type
_entity_poly.pdbx_seq_one_letter_code
_entity_poly.pdbx_strand_id
1 'polypeptide(L)'
;VNLTIGEGELVALVGRNGAGKSTLAKAICGFVTPQEGEMRLAGEDLRGLSIKERADRIGYVMQNPNKMISKTMIFDEVALGLRTRGVGEDEIRKRVEDTLRVCGLYEFRNWPISALSYGQKKRVTIASILVLKPEMLILDEPTAGQDYRHYTDIMEFLLSLNRRGLT
;
A
#
# COMPACT_ATOMS: atom_id res chain seq x y z
N VAL A 1 -13.31 18.11 -6.35
CA VAL A 1 -12.23 17.50 -7.14
C VAL A 1 -12.86 16.57 -8.15
N ASN A 2 -12.48 16.69 -9.43
CA ASN A 2 -12.84 15.73 -10.49
C ASN A 2 -11.56 15.02 -10.91
N LEU A 3 -11.50 13.69 -10.72
CA LEU A 3 -10.34 12.87 -11.03
C LEU A 3 -10.82 11.52 -11.55
N THR A 4 -10.24 11.06 -12.65
CA THR A 4 -10.41 9.72 -13.19
C THR A 4 -9.03 9.09 -13.30
N ILE A 5 -8.90 7.86 -12.83
CA ILE A 5 -7.67 7.06 -12.90
C ILE A 5 -8.00 5.78 -13.65
N GLY A 6 -7.26 5.50 -14.72
CA GLY A 6 -7.39 4.28 -15.50
C GLY A 6 -6.74 3.08 -14.79
N GLU A 7 -7.20 1.88 -15.13
CA GLU A 7 -6.58 0.64 -14.64
C GLU A 7 -5.11 0.55 -15.12
N GLY A 8 -4.22 0.19 -14.19
CA GLY A 8 -2.77 0.14 -14.43
C GLY A 8 -2.10 1.51 -14.56
N GLU A 9 -2.80 2.61 -14.31
CA GLU A 9 -2.24 3.95 -14.36
C GLU A 9 -1.49 4.30 -13.07
N LEU A 10 -0.33 4.93 -13.19
CA LEU A 10 0.41 5.53 -12.09
C LEU A 10 0.18 7.03 -12.06
N VAL A 11 -0.53 7.51 -11.03
CA VAL A 11 -0.88 8.93 -10.88
C VAL A 11 -0.15 9.54 -9.69
N ALA A 12 0.53 10.66 -9.91
CA ALA A 12 1.13 11.46 -8.85
C ALA A 12 0.22 12.65 -8.49
N LEU A 13 -0.30 12.65 -7.27
CA LEU A 13 -1.06 13.76 -6.72
C LEU A 13 -0.12 14.78 -6.07
N VAL A 14 0.12 15.91 -6.74
CA VAL A 14 1.07 16.93 -6.30
C VAL A 14 0.34 18.18 -5.81
N GLY A 15 0.84 18.81 -4.75
CA GLY A 15 0.29 20.03 -4.19
C GLY A 15 0.96 20.41 -2.89
N ARG A 16 0.73 21.65 -2.43
CA ARG A 16 1.27 22.19 -1.17
C ARG A 16 0.80 21.39 0.04
N ASN A 17 1.54 21.45 1.15
CA ASN A 17 1.08 20.88 2.41
C ASN A 17 -0.25 21.56 2.81
N GLY A 18 -1.20 20.78 3.29
CA GLY A 18 -2.55 21.26 3.59
C GLY A 18 -3.51 21.37 2.40
N ALA A 19 -3.09 21.07 1.16
CA ALA A 19 -3.95 21.13 -0.02
C ALA A 19 -5.04 20.03 -0.09
N GLY A 20 -5.12 19.14 0.90
CA GLY A 20 -6.15 18.10 0.96
C GLY A 20 -5.78 16.77 0.34
N LYS A 21 -4.51 16.54 -0.08
CA LYS A 21 -4.06 15.27 -0.68
C LYS A 21 -4.37 14.04 0.18
N SER A 22 -3.91 14.06 1.43
CA SER A 22 -4.18 12.96 2.39
C SER A 22 -5.65 12.87 2.78
N THR A 23 -6.41 13.98 2.74
CA THR A 23 -7.86 13.97 2.97
C THR A 23 -8.58 13.26 1.83
N LEU A 24 -8.19 13.49 0.58
CA LEU A 24 -8.71 12.78 -0.58
C LEU A 24 -8.41 11.28 -0.49
N ALA A 25 -7.17 10.91 -0.20
CA ALA A 25 -6.77 9.51 0.00
C ALA A 25 -7.60 8.83 1.10
N LYS A 26 -7.77 9.50 2.24
CA LYS A 26 -8.60 9.01 3.36
C LYS A 26 -10.09 8.91 3.00
N ALA A 27 -10.61 9.80 2.18
CA ALA A 27 -12.00 9.73 1.70
C ALA A 27 -12.20 8.52 0.79
N ILE A 28 -11.27 8.24 -0.11
CA ILE A 28 -11.31 7.05 -0.99
C ILE A 28 -11.29 5.77 -0.14
N CYS A 29 -10.45 5.71 0.89
CA CYS A 29 -10.35 4.57 1.80
C CYS A 29 -11.53 4.48 2.81
N GLY A 30 -12.39 5.48 2.90
CA GLY A 30 -13.55 5.50 3.80
C GLY A 30 -13.27 5.98 5.23
N PHE A 31 -12.07 6.49 5.51
CA PHE A 31 -11.74 7.08 6.82
C PHE A 31 -12.37 8.46 7.04
N VAL A 32 -12.77 9.13 5.96
CA VAL A 32 -13.45 10.42 5.96
C VAL A 32 -14.64 10.32 5.01
N THR A 33 -15.81 10.79 5.46
CA THR A 33 -17.01 10.86 4.62
C THR A 33 -17.02 12.20 3.88
N PRO A 34 -17.00 12.21 2.54
CA PRO A 34 -17.15 13.45 1.77
C PRO A 34 -18.56 14.03 1.95
N GLN A 35 -18.64 15.35 1.97
CA GLN A 35 -19.93 16.06 2.09
C GLN A 35 -20.75 15.94 0.82
N GLU A 36 -20.10 15.97 -0.34
CA GLU A 36 -20.74 15.95 -1.67
C GLU A 36 -19.88 15.17 -2.66
N GLY A 37 -20.49 14.79 -3.79
CA GLY A 37 -19.81 14.13 -4.90
C GLY A 37 -20.00 12.62 -4.93
N GLU A 38 -19.42 11.99 -5.93
CA GLU A 38 -19.44 10.54 -6.14
C GLU A 38 -18.03 9.99 -6.15
N MET A 39 -17.87 8.75 -5.69
CA MET A 39 -16.61 8.00 -5.81
C MET A 39 -16.94 6.60 -6.30
N ARG A 40 -16.29 6.17 -7.38
CA ARG A 40 -16.50 4.86 -7.99
C ARG A 40 -15.17 4.13 -8.17
N LEU A 41 -15.17 2.83 -7.94
CA LEU A 41 -14.08 1.91 -8.28
C LEU A 41 -14.65 0.81 -9.17
N ALA A 42 -14.10 0.65 -10.38
CA ALA A 42 -14.60 -0.30 -11.38
C ALA A 42 -16.13 -0.22 -11.59
N GLY A 43 -16.67 1.00 -11.60
CA GLY A 43 -18.09 1.27 -11.78
C GLY A 43 -18.96 1.18 -10.52
N GLU A 44 -18.44 0.62 -9.41
CA GLU A 44 -19.18 0.50 -8.15
C GLU A 44 -19.03 1.75 -7.28
N ASP A 45 -20.14 2.20 -6.69
CA ASP A 45 -20.15 3.36 -5.78
C ASP A 45 -19.54 2.99 -4.42
N LEU A 46 -18.41 3.63 -4.10
CA LEU A 46 -17.68 3.40 -2.85
C LEU A 46 -18.42 3.91 -1.61
N ARG A 47 -19.39 4.84 -1.74
CA ARG A 47 -20.05 5.48 -0.59
C ARG A 47 -20.87 4.48 0.24
N GLY A 48 -21.40 3.44 -0.40
CA GLY A 48 -22.14 2.36 0.26
C GLY A 48 -21.28 1.32 0.96
N LEU A 49 -19.95 1.33 0.72
CA LEU A 49 -19.03 0.33 1.23
C LEU A 49 -18.41 0.75 2.57
N SER A 50 -18.34 -0.19 3.50
CA SER A 50 -17.60 -0.05 4.74
C SER A 50 -16.10 0.07 4.50
N ILE A 51 -15.33 0.54 5.50
CA ILE A 51 -13.86 0.59 5.45
C ILE A 51 -13.28 -0.80 5.15
N LYS A 52 -13.84 -1.86 5.72
CA LYS A 52 -13.40 -3.24 5.50
C LYS A 52 -13.57 -3.66 4.03
N GLU A 53 -14.75 -3.43 3.45
CA GLU A 53 -15.03 -3.76 2.05
C GLU A 53 -14.13 -2.97 1.10
N ARG A 54 -13.86 -1.70 1.39
CA ARG A 54 -12.89 -0.90 0.62
C ARG A 54 -11.46 -1.43 0.77
N ALA A 55 -11.06 -1.84 1.98
CA ALA A 55 -9.72 -2.40 2.25
C ALA A 55 -9.47 -3.75 1.58
N ASP A 56 -10.51 -4.46 1.14
CA ASP A 56 -10.37 -5.66 0.34
C ASP A 56 -9.94 -5.36 -1.11
N ARG A 57 -10.15 -4.12 -1.58
CA ARG A 57 -9.89 -3.68 -2.95
C ARG A 57 -8.85 -2.56 -3.06
N ILE A 58 -8.74 -1.72 -2.04
CA ILE A 58 -7.87 -0.53 -2.04
C ILE A 58 -6.84 -0.69 -0.93
N GLY A 59 -5.57 -0.77 -1.30
CA GLY A 59 -4.46 -0.72 -0.37
C GLY A 59 -4.09 0.70 0.00
N TYR A 60 -3.87 0.99 1.28
CA TYR A 60 -3.40 2.29 1.74
C TYR A 60 -2.10 2.16 2.53
N VAL A 61 -1.06 2.85 2.07
CA VAL A 61 0.26 2.87 2.72
C VAL A 61 0.51 4.25 3.31
N MET A 62 0.67 4.31 4.62
CA MET A 62 0.91 5.56 5.36
C MET A 62 2.32 6.11 5.11
N GLN A 63 2.48 7.41 5.29
CA GLN A 63 3.77 8.10 5.20
C GLN A 63 4.86 7.45 6.09
N ASN A 64 4.54 7.20 7.35
CA ASN A 64 5.48 6.62 8.32
C ASN A 64 5.27 5.11 8.47
N PRO A 65 6.23 4.26 8.02
CA PRO A 65 6.09 2.81 8.10
C PRO A 65 5.99 2.29 9.53
N ASN A 66 6.61 2.96 10.51
CA ASN A 66 6.56 2.53 11.91
C ASN A 66 5.13 2.61 12.53
N LYS A 67 4.22 3.38 11.91
CA LYS A 67 2.81 3.42 12.32
C LYS A 67 1.98 2.27 11.77
N MET A 68 2.49 1.54 10.79
CA MET A 68 1.82 0.40 10.16
C MET A 68 2.33 -0.93 10.69
N ILE A 69 3.63 -1.01 10.99
CA ILE A 69 4.30 -2.24 11.43
C ILE A 69 3.84 -2.61 12.84
N SER A 70 3.32 -3.83 12.98
CA SER A 70 2.78 -4.38 14.22
C SER A 70 3.50 -5.65 14.70
N LYS A 71 4.23 -6.32 13.82
CA LYS A 71 4.99 -7.55 14.12
C LYS A 71 6.49 -7.27 14.20
N THR A 72 7.20 -8.18 14.84
CA THR A 72 8.67 -8.09 14.98
C THR A 72 9.42 -8.69 13.80
N MET A 73 8.84 -9.69 13.15
CA MET A 73 9.44 -10.41 12.03
C MET A 73 8.82 -10.01 10.70
N ILE A 74 9.63 -9.93 9.65
CA ILE A 74 9.20 -9.54 8.30
C ILE A 74 8.11 -10.47 7.76
N PHE A 75 8.34 -11.79 7.85
CA PHE A 75 7.38 -12.77 7.36
C PHE A 75 6.01 -12.61 8.05
N ASP A 76 6.01 -12.47 9.37
CA ASP A 76 4.78 -12.36 10.15
C ASP A 76 4.01 -11.07 9.88
N GLU A 77 4.72 -9.97 9.65
CA GLU A 77 4.10 -8.69 9.28
C GLU A 77 3.38 -8.82 7.93
N VAL A 78 4.04 -9.39 6.93
CA VAL A 78 3.44 -9.55 5.59
C VAL A 78 2.33 -10.61 5.61
N ALA A 79 2.45 -11.66 6.42
CA ALA A 79 1.43 -12.71 6.55
C ALA A 79 0.18 -12.27 7.30
N LEU A 80 0.26 -11.21 8.11
CA LEU A 80 -0.78 -10.83 9.06
C LEU A 80 -2.17 -10.68 8.42
N GLY A 81 -2.26 -9.93 7.32
CA GLY A 81 -3.52 -9.70 6.64
C GLY A 81 -4.15 -10.96 6.04
N LEU A 82 -3.34 -11.90 5.58
CA LEU A 82 -3.80 -13.20 5.08
C LEU A 82 -4.31 -14.10 6.21
N ARG A 83 -3.58 -14.14 7.34
CA ARG A 83 -4.01 -14.89 8.52
C ARG A 83 -5.34 -14.36 9.07
N THR A 84 -5.51 -13.05 9.13
CA THR A 84 -6.77 -12.42 9.58
C THR A 84 -7.95 -12.78 8.67
N ARG A 85 -7.68 -13.07 7.40
CA ARG A 85 -8.68 -13.53 6.41
C ARG A 85 -8.90 -15.05 6.40
N GLY A 86 -8.23 -15.79 7.26
CA GLY A 86 -8.36 -17.25 7.39
C GLY A 86 -7.73 -18.04 6.24
N VAL A 87 -6.76 -17.47 5.53
CA VAL A 87 -6.01 -18.18 4.48
C VAL A 87 -5.13 -19.26 5.12
N GLY A 88 -5.03 -20.44 4.48
CA GLY A 88 -4.22 -21.55 4.96
C GLY A 88 -2.72 -21.27 4.92
N GLU A 89 -1.93 -21.82 5.85
CA GLU A 89 -0.51 -21.50 6.03
C GLU A 89 0.36 -21.84 4.79
N ASP A 90 0.04 -22.88 4.01
CA ASP A 90 0.79 -23.21 2.79
C ASP A 90 0.61 -22.12 1.71
N GLU A 91 -0.62 -21.62 1.53
CA GLU A 91 -0.91 -20.53 0.61
C GLU A 91 -0.32 -19.21 1.12
N ILE A 92 -0.36 -18.96 2.43
CA ILE A 92 0.29 -17.81 3.06
C ILE A 92 1.78 -17.82 2.74
N ARG A 93 2.46 -18.92 2.99
CA ARG A 93 3.91 -19.05 2.73
C ARG A 93 4.23 -18.71 1.28
N LYS A 94 3.53 -19.32 0.33
CA LYS A 94 3.71 -19.09 -1.09
C LYS A 94 3.53 -17.61 -1.44
N ARG A 95 2.38 -17.01 -1.05
CA ARG A 95 2.06 -15.62 -1.38
C ARG A 95 3.02 -14.62 -0.74
N VAL A 96 3.39 -14.84 0.52
CA VAL A 96 4.35 -13.98 1.24
C VAL A 96 5.72 -14.04 0.56
N GLU A 97 6.24 -15.23 0.26
CA GLU A 97 7.54 -15.36 -0.39
C GLU A 97 7.55 -14.72 -1.78
N ASP A 98 6.52 -14.94 -2.59
CA ASP A 98 6.39 -14.33 -3.91
C ASP A 98 6.33 -12.79 -3.82
N THR A 99 5.56 -12.27 -2.87
CA THR A 99 5.47 -10.82 -2.63
C THR A 99 6.81 -10.24 -2.16
N LEU A 100 7.51 -10.92 -1.26
CA LEU A 100 8.82 -10.49 -0.79
C LEU A 100 9.87 -10.52 -1.91
N ARG A 101 9.81 -11.45 -2.86
CA ARG A 101 10.67 -11.44 -4.07
C ARG A 101 10.40 -10.19 -4.91
N VAL A 102 9.13 -9.87 -5.17
CA VAL A 102 8.74 -8.65 -5.90
C VAL A 102 9.23 -7.39 -5.20
N CYS A 103 9.18 -7.36 -3.87
CA CYS A 103 9.61 -6.21 -3.07
C CYS A 103 11.14 -6.15 -2.83
N GLY A 104 11.92 -7.13 -3.30
CA GLY A 104 13.36 -7.22 -3.09
C GLY A 104 13.74 -7.48 -1.62
N LEU A 105 12.90 -8.19 -0.88
CA LEU A 105 13.05 -8.47 0.55
C LEU A 105 13.15 -9.97 0.86
N TYR A 106 13.15 -10.84 -0.15
CA TYR A 106 13.10 -12.29 0.07
C TYR A 106 14.25 -12.82 0.94
N GLU A 107 15.47 -12.32 0.74
CA GLU A 107 16.65 -12.72 1.51
C GLU A 107 16.54 -12.34 3.00
N PHE A 108 15.74 -11.33 3.31
CA PHE A 108 15.49 -10.84 4.67
C PHE A 108 14.23 -11.43 5.32
N ARG A 109 13.53 -12.36 4.68
CA ARG A 109 12.21 -12.87 5.12
C ARG A 109 12.15 -13.36 6.57
N ASN A 110 13.28 -13.90 7.07
CA ASN A 110 13.41 -14.41 8.44
C ASN A 110 14.08 -13.43 9.40
N TRP A 111 14.27 -12.17 8.97
CA TRP A 111 14.93 -11.16 9.78
C TRP A 111 13.93 -10.38 10.63
N PRO A 112 14.39 -9.84 11.79
CA PRO A 112 13.61 -8.89 12.55
C PRO A 112 13.52 -7.56 11.78
N ILE A 113 12.37 -6.91 11.84
CA ILE A 113 12.12 -5.62 11.17
C ILE A 113 13.03 -4.51 11.76
N SER A 114 13.42 -4.65 13.03
CA SER A 114 14.36 -3.71 13.68
C SER A 114 15.72 -3.61 12.99
N ALA A 115 16.15 -4.66 12.29
CA ALA A 115 17.42 -4.69 11.55
C ALA A 115 17.36 -3.98 10.18
N LEU A 116 16.18 -3.55 9.73
CA LEU A 116 15.98 -2.96 8.42
C LEU A 116 16.23 -1.44 8.42
N SER A 117 16.73 -0.95 7.29
CA SER A 117 16.77 0.49 7.00
C SER A 117 15.34 1.05 6.86
N TYR A 118 15.19 2.37 6.93
CA TYR A 118 13.89 3.03 6.76
C TYR A 118 13.24 2.70 5.40
N GLY A 119 14.01 2.71 4.31
CA GLY A 119 13.52 2.35 2.97
C GLY A 119 13.07 0.89 2.88
N GLN A 120 13.81 -0.04 3.52
CA GLN A 120 13.40 -1.44 3.59
C GLN A 120 12.13 -1.61 4.43
N LYS A 121 11.97 -0.92 5.56
CA LYS A 121 10.72 -0.90 6.34
C LYS A 121 9.54 -0.41 5.50
N LYS A 122 9.75 0.61 4.66
CA LYS A 122 8.72 1.09 3.74
C LYS A 122 8.33 0.02 2.71
N ARG A 123 9.29 -0.73 2.17
CA ARG A 123 8.99 -1.87 1.29
C ARG A 123 8.25 -3.00 2.03
N VAL A 124 8.51 -3.22 3.32
CA VAL A 124 7.74 -4.19 4.15
C VAL A 124 6.29 -3.74 4.26
N THR A 125 6.01 -2.46 4.55
CA THR A 125 4.61 -1.97 4.62
C THR A 125 3.89 -2.05 3.29
N ILE A 126 4.58 -1.82 2.17
CA ILE A 126 4.02 -2.03 0.84
C ILE A 126 3.74 -3.53 0.61
N ALA A 127 4.67 -4.42 0.98
CA ALA A 127 4.51 -5.87 0.84
C ALA A 127 3.32 -6.41 1.65
N SER A 128 3.10 -5.90 2.88
CA SER A 128 1.98 -6.32 3.74
C SER A 128 0.60 -5.97 3.15
N ILE A 129 0.54 -4.95 2.30
CA ILE A 129 -0.67 -4.60 1.55
C ILE A 129 -0.73 -5.34 0.22
N LEU A 130 0.39 -5.39 -0.52
CA LEU A 130 0.46 -5.98 -1.85
C LEU A 130 0.12 -7.48 -1.85
N VAL A 131 0.48 -8.21 -0.78
CA VAL A 131 0.17 -9.64 -0.60
C VAL A 131 -1.33 -9.94 -0.63
N LEU A 132 -2.16 -8.94 -0.32
CA LEU A 132 -3.62 -9.01 -0.34
C LEU A 132 -4.20 -8.83 -1.76
N LYS A 133 -3.36 -8.48 -2.75
CA LYS A 133 -3.71 -8.25 -4.16
C LYS A 133 -4.80 -7.19 -4.34
N PRO A 134 -4.57 -5.95 -3.86
CA PRO A 134 -5.53 -4.86 -4.06
C PRO A 134 -5.62 -4.49 -5.55
N GLU A 135 -6.77 -3.97 -5.97
CA GLU A 135 -6.99 -3.42 -7.32
C GLU A 135 -6.26 -2.07 -7.50
N MET A 136 -6.17 -1.30 -6.40
CA MET A 136 -5.51 0.00 -6.36
C MET A 136 -4.64 0.11 -5.11
N LEU A 137 -3.47 0.75 -5.24
CA LEU A 137 -2.58 1.08 -4.14
C LEU A 137 -2.45 2.59 -4.00
N ILE A 138 -2.81 3.12 -2.84
CA ILE A 138 -2.63 4.53 -2.49
C ILE A 138 -1.45 4.67 -1.53
N LEU A 139 -0.48 5.51 -1.88
CA LEU A 139 0.68 5.79 -1.05
C LEU A 139 0.65 7.26 -0.61
N ASP A 140 0.60 7.48 0.69
CA ASP A 140 0.63 8.82 1.26
C ASP A 140 2.09 9.25 1.50
N GLU A 141 2.56 10.21 0.71
CA GLU A 141 3.92 10.76 0.74
C GLU A 141 5.03 9.67 0.79
N PRO A 142 5.11 8.77 -0.20
CA PRO A 142 6.01 7.62 -0.16
C PRO A 142 7.49 7.99 -0.09
N THR A 143 7.85 9.22 -0.46
CA THR A 143 9.23 9.72 -0.51
C THR A 143 9.57 10.73 0.57
N ALA A 144 8.63 11.03 1.47
CA ALA A 144 8.84 12.03 2.51
C ALA A 144 10.00 11.67 3.45
N GLY A 145 10.85 12.66 3.73
CA GLY A 145 11.99 12.51 4.65
C GLY A 145 13.14 11.68 4.10
N GLN A 146 13.19 11.42 2.79
CA GLN A 146 14.28 10.68 2.16
C GLN A 146 15.21 11.61 1.39
N ASP A 147 16.52 11.25 1.34
CA ASP A 147 17.45 11.87 0.43
C ASP A 147 17.20 11.47 -1.03
N TYR A 148 17.92 12.12 -1.97
CA TYR A 148 17.68 11.91 -3.41
C TYR A 148 17.89 10.45 -3.85
N ARG A 149 18.87 9.75 -3.28
CA ARG A 149 19.18 8.35 -3.64
C ARG A 149 18.03 7.42 -3.21
N HIS A 150 17.58 7.53 -1.97
CA HIS A 150 16.47 6.73 -1.47
C HIS A 150 15.13 7.10 -2.14
N TYR A 151 14.97 8.37 -2.54
CA TYR A 151 13.86 8.80 -3.37
C TYR A 151 13.82 8.03 -4.70
N THR A 152 14.96 7.98 -5.41
CA THR A 152 15.05 7.26 -6.69
C THR A 152 14.74 5.78 -6.53
N ASP A 153 15.34 5.13 -5.52
CA ASP A 153 15.13 3.71 -5.23
C ASP A 153 13.64 3.36 -4.98
N ILE A 154 12.91 4.20 -4.24
CA ILE A 154 11.49 3.96 -3.99
C ILE A 154 10.64 4.23 -5.24
N MET A 155 10.98 5.25 -6.02
CA MET A 155 10.24 5.56 -7.25
C MET A 155 10.43 4.48 -8.32
N GLU A 156 11.66 3.98 -8.50
CA GLU A 156 11.93 2.85 -9.40
C GLU A 156 11.19 1.58 -8.98
N PHE A 157 11.13 1.33 -7.67
CA PHE A 157 10.36 0.22 -7.11
C PHE A 157 8.86 0.38 -7.42
N LEU A 158 8.26 1.55 -7.20
CA LEU A 158 6.85 1.81 -7.51
C LEU A 158 6.55 1.68 -9.00
N LEU A 159 7.43 2.20 -9.87
CA LEU A 159 7.33 2.00 -11.32
C LEU A 159 7.38 0.51 -11.69
N SER A 160 8.21 -0.28 -11.03
CA SER A 160 8.27 -1.72 -11.26
C SER A 160 6.98 -2.45 -10.89
N LEU A 161 6.29 -2.02 -9.83
CA LEU A 161 4.97 -2.54 -9.44
C LEU A 161 3.89 -2.16 -10.46
N ASN A 162 3.89 -0.89 -10.89
CA ASN A 162 2.95 -0.41 -11.90
C ASN A 162 3.08 -1.17 -13.24
N ARG A 163 4.31 -1.41 -13.72
CA ARG A 163 4.57 -2.22 -14.93
C ARG A 163 4.04 -3.66 -14.82
N ARG A 164 3.74 -4.15 -13.63
CA ARG A 164 3.11 -5.46 -13.37
C ARG A 164 1.57 -5.37 -13.31
N GLY A 165 1.00 -4.21 -13.65
CA GLY A 165 -0.44 -3.98 -13.75
C GLY A 165 -1.09 -3.41 -12.47
N LEU A 166 -0.32 -2.98 -11.47
CA LEU A 166 -0.87 -2.32 -10.29
C LEU A 166 -1.22 -0.86 -10.60
N THR A 167 -2.46 -0.46 -10.25
CA THR A 167 -2.93 0.93 -10.30
C THR A 167 -2.52 1.69 -9.06
#